data_8645d8b07bfed6b3a57986d09e445fc9
#
_entry.id   8645d8b07bfed6b3a57986d09e445fc9
#
_cell.length_a   1.000
_cell.length_b   1.000
_cell.length_c   1.000
_cell.angle_alpha   90.00
_cell.angle_beta   90.00
_cell.angle_gamma   90.00
#
_symmetry.space_group_name_H-M   'P 1'
#
loop_
_entity.id
_entity.type
_entity.pdbx_description
1 polymer ?
#
loop_
_entity_poly.entity_id
_entity_poly.type
_entity_poly.pdbx_seq_one_letter_code
_entity_poly.pdbx_strand_id
1 'polypeptide(L)'
;AADCTAHLQGPGPTLIDVLDSIDDTRIELVGWSSEDGPVPRSWLRRVAGQWVRDHAEGPNVVVHAGAVRPGQTISNEWRAVTGSEAPLRSPAWQEFPPFRHHLLACRGPRCNAAGAADLHARLKDKLAHALDTEILVTVTGCMFPCNHAPLIVVWPDGRCIQLTADNLDR
;
A
#
# COMPACT_ATOMS: atom_id res chain seq x y z
N ALA A 1 12.05 -6.58 26.87
CA ALA A 1 11.79 -6.53 25.44
C ALA A 1 12.29 -5.19 24.93
N ALA A 2 13.05 -5.17 23.86
CA ALA A 2 13.42 -3.94 23.20
C ALA A 2 12.29 -3.59 22.22
N ASP A 3 11.70 -2.42 22.40
CA ASP A 3 10.70 -1.94 21.45
C ASP A 3 11.44 -1.39 20.21
N CYS A 4 11.23 -2.04 19.07
CA CYS A 4 11.78 -1.65 17.78
C CYS A 4 10.70 -1.09 16.87
N THR A 5 11.07 -0.15 16.01
CA THR A 5 10.17 0.40 15.00
C THR A 5 10.64 0.01 13.61
N ALA A 6 9.73 -0.52 12.79
CA ALA A 6 9.96 -0.85 11.40
C ALA A 6 8.94 -0.17 10.50
N HIS A 7 9.28 -0.01 9.23
CA HIS A 7 8.43 0.60 8.22
C HIS A 7 7.96 -0.43 7.18
N LEU A 8 6.68 -0.41 6.86
CA LEU A 8 6.16 -1.13 5.68
C LEU A 8 6.39 -0.33 4.38
N GLN A 9 6.45 1.00 4.50
CA GLN A 9 6.72 1.94 3.40
C GLN A 9 7.40 3.19 3.94
N GLY A 10 8.25 3.81 3.14
CA GLY A 10 8.89 5.07 3.48
C GLY A 10 10.36 4.92 3.91
N PRO A 11 10.99 6.00 4.35
CA PRO A 11 12.37 5.98 4.80
C PRO A 11 12.48 5.36 6.20
N GLY A 12 13.45 4.49 6.39
CA GLY A 12 13.72 3.82 7.66
C GLY A 12 13.93 2.31 7.49
N PRO A 13 14.30 1.59 8.54
CA PRO A 13 14.49 0.15 8.47
C PRO A 13 13.19 -0.53 8.07
N THR A 14 13.26 -1.47 7.14
CA THR A 14 12.11 -2.27 6.73
C THR A 14 11.73 -3.27 7.85
N LEU A 15 10.52 -3.82 7.78
CA LEU A 15 10.12 -4.87 8.72
C LEU A 15 11.07 -6.07 8.64
N ILE A 16 11.56 -6.43 7.47
CA ILE A 16 12.52 -7.52 7.29
C ILE A 16 13.84 -7.21 8.00
N ASP A 17 14.41 -6.03 7.77
CA ASP A 17 15.67 -5.61 8.41
C ASP A 17 15.59 -5.69 9.94
N VAL A 18 14.44 -5.28 10.50
CA VAL A 18 14.22 -5.32 11.95
C VAL A 18 14.04 -6.76 12.44
N LEU A 19 13.26 -7.58 11.73
CA LEU A 19 13.09 -8.99 12.09
C LEU A 19 14.41 -9.77 12.07
N ASP A 20 15.27 -9.51 11.08
CA ASP A 20 16.60 -10.11 10.97
C ASP A 20 17.56 -9.70 12.10
N SER A 21 17.28 -8.57 12.76
CA SER A 21 18.11 -8.04 13.84
C SER A 21 17.69 -8.51 15.24
N ILE A 22 16.53 -9.15 15.37
CA ILE A 22 15.97 -9.58 16.67
C ILE A 22 16.41 -11.00 16.99
N ASP A 23 17.05 -11.17 18.14
CA ASP A 23 17.45 -12.47 18.69
C ASP A 23 16.57 -12.83 19.91
N ASP A 24 15.29 -12.94 19.70
CA ASP A 24 14.29 -13.32 20.70
C ASP A 24 13.55 -14.59 20.27
N THR A 25 13.03 -15.36 21.23
CA THR A 25 12.24 -16.56 20.94
C THR A 25 10.80 -16.27 20.55
N ARG A 26 10.34 -15.05 20.80
CA ARG A 26 8.99 -14.58 20.47
C ARG A 26 9.01 -13.12 20.04
N ILE A 27 8.39 -12.83 18.91
CA ILE A 27 8.25 -11.47 18.37
C ILE A 27 6.76 -11.10 18.30
N GLU A 28 6.42 -9.96 18.88
CA GLU A 28 5.07 -9.39 18.87
C GLU A 28 5.02 -8.16 17.94
N LEU A 29 4.26 -8.28 16.87
CA LEU A 29 4.13 -7.22 15.88
C LEU A 29 2.82 -6.45 16.08
N VAL A 30 2.92 -5.14 16.21
CA VAL A 30 1.77 -4.24 16.30
C VAL A 30 1.77 -3.30 15.11
N GLY A 31 0.72 -3.36 14.30
CA GLY A 31 0.51 -2.40 13.22
C GLY A 31 0.08 -1.05 13.80
N TRP A 32 0.85 -0.01 13.52
CA TRP A 32 0.55 1.35 13.95
C TRP A 32 0.26 2.25 12.74
N SER A 33 -0.73 3.13 12.86
CA SER A 33 -1.03 4.14 11.85
C SER A 33 -1.33 5.48 12.51
N SER A 34 -0.69 6.54 12.03
CA SER A 34 -0.92 7.92 12.48
C SER A 34 -2.13 8.58 11.83
N GLU A 35 -2.68 8.00 10.76
CA GLU A 35 -3.74 8.59 9.94
C GLU A 35 -5.03 7.76 9.96
N ASP A 36 -6.13 8.38 9.56
CA ASP A 36 -7.44 7.72 9.40
C ASP A 36 -7.52 6.78 8.18
N GLY A 37 -6.38 6.52 7.55
CA GLY A 37 -6.28 5.62 6.41
C GLY A 37 -6.49 4.14 6.73
N PRO A 38 -6.70 3.31 5.70
CA PRO A 38 -6.78 1.87 5.87
C PRO A 38 -5.45 1.37 6.42
N VAL A 39 -5.52 0.75 7.58
CA VAL A 39 -4.33 0.18 8.18
C VAL A 39 -3.84 -0.98 7.33
N PRO A 40 -2.55 -1.08 7.07
CA PRO A 40 -1.95 -2.14 6.25
C PRO A 40 -1.92 -3.50 6.98
N ARG A 41 -3.02 -3.89 7.63
CA ARG A 41 -3.13 -5.14 8.43
C ARG A 41 -2.72 -6.36 7.62
N SER A 42 -3.18 -6.43 6.37
CA SER A 42 -2.86 -7.55 5.49
C SER A 42 -1.39 -7.55 5.07
N TRP A 43 -0.81 -6.37 4.85
CA TRP A 43 0.59 -6.26 4.45
C TRP A 43 1.54 -6.60 5.59
N LEU A 44 1.26 -6.16 6.81
CA LEU A 44 2.06 -6.54 7.99
C LEU A 44 2.15 -8.06 8.12
N ARG A 45 1.00 -8.76 8.02
CA ARG A 45 0.98 -10.21 8.08
C ARG A 45 1.64 -10.89 6.90
N ARG A 46 1.48 -10.36 5.68
CA ARG A 46 2.10 -10.94 4.48
C ARG A 46 3.62 -10.83 4.52
N VAL A 47 4.15 -9.68 4.94
CA VAL A 47 5.60 -9.47 5.06
C VAL A 47 6.16 -10.38 6.16
N ALA A 48 5.55 -10.38 7.34
CA ALA A 48 5.95 -11.27 8.42
C ALA A 48 5.83 -12.75 8.04
N GLY A 49 4.76 -13.15 7.33
CA GLY A 49 4.57 -14.51 6.84
C GLY A 49 5.60 -14.94 5.81
N GLN A 50 6.07 -14.01 4.95
CA GLN A 50 7.18 -14.30 4.06
C GLN A 50 8.46 -14.54 4.85
N TRP A 51 8.76 -13.68 5.82
CA TRP A 51 9.92 -13.83 6.66
C TRP A 51 9.91 -15.17 7.43
N VAL A 52 8.77 -15.55 8.03
CA VAL A 52 8.61 -16.85 8.73
C VAL A 52 8.85 -18.04 7.80
N ARG A 53 8.41 -17.97 6.53
CA ARG A 53 8.70 -19.03 5.53
C ARG A 53 10.19 -19.19 5.26
N ASP A 54 10.88 -18.05 5.21
CA ASP A 54 12.32 -18.02 4.91
C ASP A 54 13.17 -18.38 6.15
N HIS A 55 12.55 -18.39 7.36
CA HIS A 55 13.18 -18.68 8.66
C HIS A 55 12.37 -19.73 9.43
N ALA A 56 12.33 -20.96 8.90
CA ALA A 56 11.50 -22.06 9.45
C ALA A 56 11.82 -22.42 10.91
N GLU A 57 13.06 -22.22 11.35
CA GLU A 57 13.53 -22.45 12.71
C GLU A 57 13.58 -21.15 13.56
N GLY A 58 12.98 -20.09 13.04
CA GLY A 58 12.98 -18.77 13.68
C GLY A 58 12.04 -18.66 14.88
N PRO A 59 11.96 -17.47 15.48
CA PRO A 59 11.12 -17.19 16.64
C PRO A 59 9.62 -17.33 16.31
N ASN A 60 8.84 -17.48 17.39
CA ASN A 60 7.37 -17.44 17.26
C ASN A 60 6.90 -16.00 17.01
N VAL A 61 6.43 -15.71 15.79
CA VAL A 61 5.94 -14.39 15.42
C VAL A 61 4.42 -14.35 15.56
N VAL A 62 3.93 -13.34 16.28
CA VAL A 62 2.50 -13.04 16.41
C VAL A 62 2.21 -11.60 16.00
N VAL A 63 1.03 -11.37 15.44
CA VAL A 63 0.57 -10.04 15.04
C VAL A 63 -0.68 -9.66 15.81
N HIS A 64 -0.73 -8.47 16.37
CA HIS A 64 -1.91 -7.94 17.04
C HIS A 64 -3.11 -7.87 16.07
N ALA A 65 -4.27 -8.30 16.53
CA ALA A 65 -5.47 -8.43 15.70
C ALA A 65 -6.03 -7.08 15.19
N GLY A 66 -5.77 -6.01 15.92
CA GLY A 66 -6.15 -4.64 15.56
C GLY A 66 -4.95 -3.79 15.16
N ALA A 67 -5.20 -2.72 14.40
CA ALA A 67 -4.23 -1.65 14.34
C ALA A 67 -4.40 -0.73 15.52
N VAL A 68 -3.29 -0.20 15.99
CA VAL A 68 -3.25 0.70 17.13
C VAL A 68 -3.03 2.14 16.62
N ARG A 69 -3.76 3.07 17.21
CA ARG A 69 -3.61 4.51 16.98
C ARG A 69 -2.97 5.16 18.20
N PRO A 70 -2.40 6.37 18.07
CA PRO A 70 -1.90 7.12 19.21
C PRO A 70 -2.93 7.19 20.34
N GLY A 71 -2.53 6.85 21.57
CA GLY A 71 -3.39 6.86 22.75
C GLY A 71 -4.30 5.65 22.94
N GLN A 72 -4.29 4.68 22.03
CA GLN A 72 -5.03 3.43 22.22
C GLN A 72 -4.20 2.40 23.00
N THR A 73 -4.87 1.66 23.88
CA THR A 73 -4.28 0.52 24.57
C THR A 73 -4.26 -0.70 23.66
N ILE A 74 -3.15 -1.42 23.64
CA ILE A 74 -3.02 -2.70 22.93
C ILE A 74 -3.84 -3.75 23.68
N SER A 75 -4.81 -4.37 23.00
CA SER A 75 -5.57 -5.50 23.55
C SER A 75 -4.70 -6.77 23.56
N ASN A 76 -5.15 -7.80 24.26
CA ASN A 76 -4.43 -9.08 24.30
C ASN A 76 -4.89 -10.05 23.19
N GLU A 77 -5.22 -9.51 22.01
CA GLU A 77 -5.68 -10.29 20.86
C GLU A 77 -4.55 -10.49 19.86
N TRP A 78 -3.89 -11.62 19.92
CA TRP A 78 -2.77 -11.97 19.06
C TRP A 78 -3.13 -13.09 18.10
N ARG A 79 -2.57 -13.03 16.89
CA ARG A 79 -2.71 -14.07 15.86
C ARG A 79 -1.34 -14.54 15.43
N ALA A 80 -1.12 -15.84 15.46
CA ALA A 80 0.13 -16.42 15.00
C ALA A 80 0.36 -16.12 13.51
N VAL A 81 1.60 -15.87 13.16
CA VAL A 81 2.09 -15.84 11.78
C VAL A 81 2.71 -17.20 11.52
N THR A 82 2.18 -17.93 10.56
CA THR A 82 2.51 -19.33 10.33
C THR A 82 3.27 -19.62 9.05
N GLY A 83 3.52 -18.58 8.25
CA GLY A 83 4.06 -18.73 6.90
C GLY A 83 3.02 -19.12 5.85
N SER A 84 1.77 -19.42 6.24
CA SER A 84 0.66 -19.69 5.32
C SER A 84 -0.04 -18.44 4.78
N GLU A 85 0.40 -17.26 5.23
CA GLU A 85 -0.09 -15.97 4.76
C GLU A 85 0.11 -15.82 3.25
N ALA A 86 -0.73 -14.98 2.61
CA ALA A 86 -0.62 -14.72 1.18
C ALA A 86 0.82 -14.27 0.82
N PRO A 87 1.44 -14.87 -0.19
CA PRO A 87 2.83 -14.59 -0.54
C PRO A 87 3.02 -13.17 -1.04
N LEU A 88 4.27 -12.68 -0.97
CA LEU A 88 4.66 -11.40 -1.56
C LEU A 88 4.93 -11.50 -3.07
N ARG A 89 5.08 -12.71 -3.59
CA ARG A 89 5.31 -12.99 -5.02
C ARG A 89 4.24 -13.95 -5.53
N SER A 90 3.80 -13.72 -6.76
CA SER A 90 2.86 -14.62 -7.45
C SER A 90 3.22 -14.63 -8.94
N PRO A 91 3.13 -15.77 -9.63
CA PRO A 91 3.25 -15.82 -11.08
C PRO A 91 2.28 -14.87 -11.80
N ALA A 92 1.10 -14.64 -11.23
CA ALA A 92 0.12 -13.70 -11.78
C ALA A 92 0.56 -12.22 -11.74
N TRP A 93 1.64 -11.89 -11.04
CA TRP A 93 2.18 -10.52 -10.95
C TRP A 93 3.52 -10.37 -11.68
N GLN A 94 3.89 -11.34 -12.48
CA GLN A 94 5.16 -11.32 -13.20
C GLN A 94 5.11 -10.41 -14.42
N GLU A 95 3.95 -10.33 -15.05
CA GLU A 95 3.73 -9.50 -16.23
C GLU A 95 2.65 -8.46 -15.97
N PHE A 96 2.71 -7.37 -16.69
CA PHE A 96 1.62 -6.39 -16.69
C PHE A 96 0.39 -7.01 -17.36
N PRO A 97 -0.83 -6.73 -16.85
CA PRO A 97 -2.03 -7.05 -17.61
C PRO A 97 -1.98 -6.31 -18.97
N PRO A 98 -2.58 -6.85 -20.03
CA PRO A 98 -2.64 -6.17 -21.32
C PRO A 98 -3.40 -4.85 -21.18
N PHE A 99 -2.81 -3.75 -21.65
CA PHE A 99 -3.45 -2.45 -21.66
C PHE A 99 -2.98 -1.63 -22.89
N ARG A 100 -3.84 -0.74 -23.36
CA ARG A 100 -3.51 0.26 -24.39
C ARG A 100 -3.09 1.58 -23.78
N HIS A 101 -3.71 1.94 -22.65
CA HIS A 101 -3.44 3.18 -21.94
C HIS A 101 -3.17 2.91 -20.47
N HIS A 102 -2.13 3.52 -19.94
CA HIS A 102 -1.81 3.50 -18.52
C HIS A 102 -2.05 4.91 -17.95
N LEU A 103 -3.02 5.02 -17.07
CA LEU A 103 -3.33 6.26 -16.38
C LEU A 103 -2.59 6.29 -15.04
N LEU A 104 -1.68 7.22 -14.90
CA LEU A 104 -0.94 7.48 -13.66
C LEU A 104 -1.67 8.61 -12.90
N ALA A 105 -2.32 8.28 -11.79
CA ALA A 105 -3.11 9.23 -11.01
C ALA A 105 -2.28 9.77 -9.82
N CYS A 106 -1.97 11.04 -9.84
CA CYS A 106 -1.19 11.70 -8.78
C CYS A 106 -1.99 11.81 -7.48
N ARG A 107 -1.42 11.28 -6.40
CA ARG A 107 -1.94 11.39 -5.04
C ARG A 107 -0.96 12.12 -4.10
N GLY A 108 -0.08 12.94 -4.69
CA GLY A 108 0.76 13.86 -3.91
C GLY A 108 -0.09 14.87 -3.11
N PRO A 109 0.50 15.51 -2.07
CA PRO A 109 -0.27 16.35 -1.13
C PRO A 109 -1.13 17.43 -1.80
N ARG A 110 -0.60 18.11 -2.83
CA ARG A 110 -1.35 19.16 -3.54
C ARG A 110 -2.52 18.60 -4.35
N CYS A 111 -2.34 17.46 -5.01
CA CYS A 111 -3.42 16.80 -5.74
C CYS A 111 -4.52 16.31 -4.77
N ASN A 112 -4.14 15.75 -3.62
CA ASN A 112 -5.12 15.35 -2.61
C ASN A 112 -5.87 16.56 -2.04
N ALA A 113 -5.20 17.67 -1.76
CA ALA A 113 -5.83 18.92 -1.33
C ALA A 113 -6.80 19.49 -2.38
N ALA A 114 -6.58 19.19 -3.67
CA ALA A 114 -7.45 19.56 -4.77
C ALA A 114 -8.52 18.49 -5.11
N GLY A 115 -8.77 17.52 -4.23
CA GLY A 115 -9.84 16.54 -4.40
C GLY A 115 -9.49 15.33 -5.25
N ALA A 116 -8.19 15.01 -5.45
CA ALA A 116 -7.77 13.89 -6.30
C ALA A 116 -8.35 12.53 -5.86
N ALA A 117 -8.65 12.34 -4.57
CA ALA A 117 -9.23 11.09 -4.07
C ALA A 117 -10.59 10.78 -4.69
N ASP A 118 -11.50 11.75 -4.60
CA ASP A 118 -12.87 11.59 -5.08
C ASP A 118 -12.92 11.55 -6.61
N LEU A 119 -12.15 12.42 -7.28
CA LEU A 119 -12.07 12.43 -8.74
C LEU A 119 -11.47 11.13 -9.28
N HIS A 120 -10.49 10.55 -8.62
CA HIS A 120 -9.94 9.25 -9.00
C HIS A 120 -10.95 8.10 -8.81
N ALA A 121 -11.72 8.10 -7.72
CA ALA A 121 -12.78 7.12 -7.50
C ALA A 121 -13.82 7.18 -8.62
N ARG A 122 -14.33 8.38 -8.92
CA ARG A 122 -15.26 8.62 -10.04
C ARG A 122 -14.69 8.20 -11.40
N LEU A 123 -13.41 8.49 -11.66
CA LEU A 123 -12.74 8.06 -12.88
C LEU A 123 -12.72 6.53 -13.00
N LYS A 124 -12.38 5.83 -11.93
CA LYS A 124 -12.39 4.35 -11.92
C LYS A 124 -13.78 3.79 -12.17
N ASP A 125 -14.80 4.37 -11.57
CA ASP A 125 -16.19 3.93 -11.79
C ASP A 125 -16.61 4.12 -13.26
N LYS A 126 -16.25 5.25 -13.87
CA LYS A 126 -16.51 5.50 -15.29
C LYS A 126 -15.77 4.54 -16.23
N LEU A 127 -14.56 4.18 -15.89
CA LEU A 127 -13.72 3.29 -16.68
C LEU A 127 -13.91 1.81 -16.34
N ALA A 128 -14.85 1.45 -15.48
CA ALA A 128 -15.01 0.11 -14.96
C ALA A 128 -15.11 -0.98 -16.04
N HIS A 129 -15.70 -0.66 -17.19
CA HIS A 129 -15.84 -1.58 -18.33
C HIS A 129 -14.55 -1.81 -19.13
N ALA A 130 -13.58 -0.90 -19.01
CA ALA A 130 -12.30 -0.94 -19.74
C ALA A 130 -11.09 -1.23 -18.82
N LEU A 131 -11.30 -1.27 -17.51
CA LEU A 131 -10.24 -1.60 -16.56
C LEU A 131 -9.78 -3.03 -16.77
N ASP A 132 -8.48 -3.25 -16.57
CA ASP A 132 -7.79 -4.55 -16.65
C ASP A 132 -7.83 -5.21 -18.05
N THR A 133 -8.40 -4.56 -19.07
CA THR A 133 -8.42 -5.03 -20.45
C THR A 133 -7.78 -4.03 -21.43
N GLU A 134 -8.13 -2.77 -21.32
CA GLU A 134 -7.61 -1.69 -22.19
C GLU A 134 -6.92 -0.59 -21.40
N ILE A 135 -7.32 -0.38 -20.14
CA ILE A 135 -6.85 0.72 -19.30
C ILE A 135 -6.31 0.17 -17.97
N LEU A 136 -5.06 0.46 -17.70
CA LEU A 136 -4.45 0.27 -16.39
C LEU A 136 -4.45 1.60 -15.63
N VAL A 137 -4.90 1.61 -14.38
CA VAL A 137 -4.87 2.80 -13.51
C VAL A 137 -3.98 2.55 -12.31
N THR A 138 -2.92 3.33 -12.19
CA THR A 138 -2.00 3.27 -11.05
C THR A 138 -1.99 4.58 -10.29
N VAL A 139 -2.12 4.48 -8.98
CA VAL A 139 -1.93 5.61 -8.07
C VAL A 139 -0.45 5.85 -7.84
N THR A 140 -0.01 7.10 -7.95
CA THR A 140 1.38 7.49 -7.78
C THR A 140 1.56 8.52 -6.65
N GLY A 141 2.79 8.78 -6.23
CA GLY A 141 3.16 9.95 -5.46
C GLY A 141 3.06 11.24 -6.30
N CYS A 142 3.81 12.28 -5.92
CA CYS A 142 3.84 13.54 -6.66
C CYS A 142 4.60 13.39 -7.97
N MET A 143 3.96 13.75 -9.10
CA MET A 143 4.52 13.61 -10.45
C MET A 143 4.93 14.95 -11.08
N PHE A 144 4.69 16.10 -10.42
CA PHE A 144 4.83 17.41 -11.07
C PHE A 144 4.16 17.47 -12.49
N PRO A 145 3.72 18.63 -12.97
CA PRO A 145 3.66 19.96 -12.34
C PRO A 145 2.41 20.17 -11.46
N CYS A 146 2.59 20.57 -10.22
CA CYS A 146 1.50 20.67 -9.23
C CYS A 146 0.48 21.81 -9.49
N ASN A 147 0.78 22.75 -10.36
CA ASN A 147 -0.17 23.80 -10.76
C ASN A 147 -1.36 23.27 -11.57
N HIS A 148 -1.25 22.06 -12.10
CA HIS A 148 -2.32 21.36 -12.80
C HIS A 148 -3.00 20.29 -11.90
N ALA A 149 -2.92 20.45 -10.59
CA ALA A 149 -3.60 19.53 -9.67
C ALA A 149 -5.14 19.66 -9.77
N PRO A 150 -5.86 18.56 -9.67
CA PRO A 150 -5.44 17.15 -9.67
C PRO A 150 -4.93 16.65 -11.02
N LEU A 151 -3.82 15.94 -11.00
CA LEU A 151 -3.09 15.56 -12.22
C LEU A 151 -3.22 14.07 -12.54
N ILE A 152 -3.46 13.78 -13.82
CA ILE A 152 -3.29 12.44 -14.40
C ILE A 152 -2.30 12.54 -15.57
N VAL A 153 -1.45 11.52 -15.71
CA VAL A 153 -0.62 11.31 -16.89
C VAL A 153 -1.13 10.10 -17.64
N VAL A 154 -1.32 10.25 -18.95
CA VAL A 154 -1.74 9.17 -19.85
C VAL A 154 -0.53 8.67 -20.62
N TRP A 155 -0.17 7.41 -20.42
CA TRP A 155 0.88 6.74 -21.19
C TRP A 155 0.22 5.86 -22.29
N PRO A 156 0.79 5.70 -23.50
CA PRO A 156 2.15 6.09 -23.92
C PRO A 156 2.31 7.56 -24.35
N ASP A 157 1.26 8.33 -24.49
CA ASP A 157 1.31 9.67 -25.07
C ASP A 157 2.09 10.68 -24.18
N GLY A 158 2.27 10.37 -22.91
CA GLY A 158 2.89 11.27 -21.92
C GLY A 158 2.06 12.52 -21.62
N ARG A 159 0.78 12.52 -22.00
CA ARG A 159 -0.11 13.67 -21.88
C ARG A 159 -0.53 13.89 -20.43
N CYS A 160 -0.24 15.10 -19.91
CA CYS A 160 -0.70 15.54 -18.60
C CYS A 160 -2.10 16.16 -18.71
N ILE A 161 -3.01 15.71 -17.87
CA ILE A 161 -4.40 16.16 -17.83
C ILE A 161 -4.70 16.62 -16.40
N GLN A 162 -5.19 17.86 -16.27
CA GLN A 162 -5.84 18.29 -15.03
C GLN A 162 -7.21 17.62 -14.95
N LEU A 163 -7.44 16.81 -13.91
CA LEU A 163 -8.70 16.12 -13.74
C LEU A 163 -9.70 17.05 -13.03
N THR A 164 -10.81 17.33 -13.68
CA THR A 164 -11.90 18.15 -13.14
C THR A 164 -13.22 17.39 -13.23
N ALA A 165 -14.24 17.81 -12.46
CA ALA A 165 -15.57 17.25 -12.59
C ALA A 165 -16.08 17.35 -14.05
N ASP A 166 -15.86 18.49 -14.70
CA ASP A 166 -16.35 18.79 -16.05
C ASP A 166 -15.69 17.90 -17.14
N ASN A 167 -14.38 17.60 -17.02
CA ASN A 167 -13.73 16.76 -18.03
C ASN A 167 -13.84 15.26 -17.75
N LEU A 168 -14.27 14.88 -16.54
CA LEU A 168 -14.71 13.52 -16.23
C LEU A 168 -16.05 13.18 -16.91
N ASP A 169 -16.91 14.17 -17.13
CA ASP A 169 -18.26 13.93 -17.66
C ASP A 169 -18.33 13.95 -19.18
N ARG A 170 -17.21 14.23 -19.86
CA ARG A 170 -17.03 14.19 -21.32
C ARG A 170 -16.37 12.90 -21.78
#